data_9979c725345f7ba4d3d0e52c3218ff2f
#
_entry.id   9979c725345f7ba4d3d0e52c3218ff2f
#
_cell.length_a   1.000
_cell.length_b   1.000
_cell.length_c   1.000
_cell.angle_alpha   90.00
_cell.angle_beta   90.00
_cell.angle_gamma   90.00
#
_symmetry.space_group_name_H-M   'P 1'
#
loop_
_entity.id
_entity.type
_entity.pdbx_description
1 polymer ?
#
loop_
_entity_poly.entity_id
_entity_poly.type
_entity_poly.pdbx_seq_one_letter_code
_entity_poly.pdbx_strand_id
1 'polypeptide(L)'
;MSPSDTRRLGVPGTDDGIRTVLDALEAFATGHGLSKAVTWPVEVSLDEVLANVVRHGLAGRGETATVEVELRLDLDPEPPVCEVVVTDDGPEFDPLAVLEPDTSLGIEDRPIGGLGIALVRRLMDETEYERREGRNRLRLRRRLVAMDG
;
A
#
# COMPACT_ATOMS: atom_id res chain seq x y z
N MET A 1 28.52 0.50 4.40
CA MET A 1 27.18 0.70 4.93
C MET A 1 26.21 0.90 3.77
N SER A 2 25.14 0.13 3.73
CA SER A 2 24.16 0.25 2.65
C SER A 2 23.30 1.50 2.84
N PRO A 3 23.09 2.33 1.81
CA PRO A 3 22.19 3.49 1.89
C PRO A 3 20.72 3.09 1.84
N SER A 4 20.41 1.82 1.70
CA SER A 4 19.03 1.32 1.69
C SER A 4 18.84 0.21 2.69
N ASP A 5 17.63 0.04 3.16
CA ASP A 5 17.24 -1.05 4.02
C ASP A 5 15.92 -1.63 3.50
N THR A 6 15.77 -2.95 3.62
CA THR A 6 14.62 -3.66 3.10
C THR A 6 14.10 -4.63 4.15
N ARG A 7 12.79 -4.68 4.29
CA ARG A 7 12.13 -5.66 5.15
C ARG A 7 11.04 -6.36 4.34
N ARG A 8 11.01 -7.68 4.41
CA ARG A 8 10.02 -8.51 3.72
C ARG A 8 9.21 -9.29 4.72
N LEU A 9 7.90 -9.43 4.45
CA LEU A 9 7.02 -10.25 5.27
C LEU A 9 5.91 -10.83 4.41
N GLY A 10 5.41 -12.00 4.83
CA GLY A 10 4.24 -12.61 4.24
C GLY A 10 3.14 -12.70 5.29
N VAL A 11 1.93 -12.32 4.92
CA VAL A 11 0.78 -12.32 5.84
C VAL A 11 -0.43 -12.94 5.15
N PRO A 12 -1.38 -13.49 5.91
CA PRO A 12 -2.64 -13.92 5.30
C PRO A 12 -3.41 -12.71 4.77
N GLY A 13 -4.25 -12.93 3.77
CA GLY A 13 -5.09 -11.89 3.17
C GLY A 13 -6.31 -11.57 4.02
N THR A 14 -6.10 -11.16 5.25
CA THR A 14 -7.12 -10.88 6.26
C THR A 14 -6.87 -9.52 6.90
N ASP A 15 -7.86 -9.02 7.64
CA ASP A 15 -7.70 -7.76 8.38
C ASP A 15 -6.54 -7.85 9.39
N ASP A 16 -6.34 -9.01 10.02
CA ASP A 16 -5.19 -9.22 10.91
C ASP A 16 -3.87 -9.16 10.15
N GLY A 17 -3.86 -9.70 8.93
CA GLY A 17 -2.68 -9.59 8.05
C GLY A 17 -2.35 -8.16 7.71
N ILE A 18 -3.37 -7.34 7.39
CA ILE A 18 -3.19 -5.91 7.12
C ILE A 18 -2.57 -5.22 8.34
N ARG A 19 -3.10 -5.49 9.53
CA ARG A 19 -2.58 -4.90 10.77
C ARG A 19 -1.12 -5.26 10.99
N THR A 20 -0.76 -6.51 10.74
CA THR A 20 0.64 -6.97 10.87
C THR A 20 1.56 -6.18 9.95
N VAL A 21 1.13 -5.93 8.71
CA VAL A 21 1.92 -5.15 7.75
C VAL A 21 2.07 -3.70 8.22
N LEU A 22 0.98 -3.07 8.66
CA LEU A 22 1.04 -1.68 9.11
C LEU A 22 1.91 -1.51 10.36
N ASP A 23 1.84 -2.46 11.29
CA ASP A 23 2.70 -2.46 12.47
C ASP A 23 4.17 -2.62 12.08
N ALA A 24 4.46 -3.48 11.09
CA ALA A 24 5.81 -3.68 10.58
C ALA A 24 6.35 -2.41 9.92
N LEU A 25 5.52 -1.71 9.15
CA LEU A 25 5.92 -0.45 8.52
C LEU A 25 6.24 0.61 9.58
N GLU A 26 5.41 0.73 10.60
CA GLU A 26 5.65 1.68 11.69
C GLU A 26 6.96 1.37 12.43
N ALA A 27 7.19 0.11 12.77
CA ALA A 27 8.41 -0.30 13.44
C ALA A 27 9.66 -0.05 12.58
N PHE A 28 9.56 -0.33 11.27
CA PHE A 28 10.65 -0.12 10.32
C PHE A 28 11.01 1.36 10.21
N ALA A 29 9.99 2.22 10.06
CA ALA A 29 10.19 3.66 9.98
C ALA A 29 10.74 4.24 11.28
N THR A 30 10.19 3.83 12.42
CA THR A 30 10.66 4.27 13.75
C THR A 30 12.12 3.86 13.97
N GLY A 31 12.49 2.65 13.53
CA GLY A 31 13.86 2.16 13.64
C GLY A 31 14.85 3.02 12.86
N HIS A 32 14.41 3.74 11.85
CA HIS A 32 15.23 4.68 11.07
C HIS A 32 15.04 6.14 11.50
N GLY A 33 14.37 6.38 12.62
CA GLY A 33 14.18 7.73 13.14
C GLY A 33 13.17 8.57 12.38
N LEU A 34 12.31 7.94 11.57
CA LEU A 34 11.31 8.65 10.77
C LEU A 34 10.04 8.87 11.60
N SER A 35 9.54 10.09 11.57
CA SER A 35 8.34 10.46 12.32
C SER A 35 7.06 10.10 11.57
N LYS A 36 5.96 10.03 12.30
CA LYS A 36 4.63 9.83 11.74
C LYS A 36 4.27 10.93 10.71
N ALA A 37 4.77 12.14 10.92
CA ALA A 37 4.50 13.26 10.01
C ALA A 37 4.95 12.98 8.58
N VAL A 38 6.01 12.17 8.39
CA VAL A 38 6.49 11.82 7.05
C VAL A 38 6.04 10.44 6.58
N THR A 39 5.64 9.55 7.49
CA THR A 39 5.30 8.17 7.14
C THR A 39 3.81 7.90 6.99
N TRP A 40 2.94 8.74 7.59
CA TRP A 40 1.49 8.49 7.55
C TRP A 40 0.92 8.39 6.11
N PRO A 41 1.41 9.14 5.10
CA PRO A 41 0.88 8.98 3.75
C PRO A 41 1.10 7.58 3.18
N VAL A 42 2.25 6.97 3.50
CA VAL A 42 2.53 5.58 3.09
C VAL A 42 1.64 4.61 3.85
N GLU A 43 1.46 4.82 5.15
CA GLU A 43 0.62 3.95 5.99
C GLU A 43 -0.84 3.95 5.49
N VAL A 44 -1.41 5.12 5.24
CA VAL A 44 -2.78 5.25 4.75
C VAL A 44 -2.93 4.61 3.36
N SER A 45 -1.97 4.87 2.47
CA SER A 45 -2.01 4.32 1.11
C SER A 45 -1.91 2.80 1.12
N LEU A 46 -1.01 2.26 1.95
CA LEU A 46 -0.84 0.82 2.08
C LEU A 46 -2.09 0.16 2.66
N ASP A 47 -2.71 0.77 3.66
CA ASP A 47 -3.96 0.28 4.23
C ASP A 47 -5.06 0.19 3.17
N GLU A 48 -5.23 1.24 2.36
CA GLU A 48 -6.24 1.28 1.31
C GLU A 48 -6.02 0.21 0.24
N VAL A 49 -4.79 0.06 -0.24
CA VAL A 49 -4.54 -0.94 -1.29
C VAL A 49 -4.64 -2.36 -0.74
N LEU A 50 -4.18 -2.62 0.49
CA LEU A 50 -4.32 -3.93 1.11
C LEU A 50 -5.80 -4.27 1.36
N ALA A 51 -6.59 -3.30 1.79
CA ALA A 51 -8.03 -3.51 1.97
C ALA A 51 -8.70 -3.90 0.64
N ASN A 52 -8.32 -3.25 -0.46
CA ASN A 52 -8.86 -3.60 -1.78
C ASN A 52 -8.44 -5.00 -2.21
N VAL A 53 -7.18 -5.38 -1.99
CA VAL A 53 -6.71 -6.74 -2.29
C VAL A 53 -7.50 -7.78 -1.50
N VAL A 54 -7.65 -7.56 -0.20
CA VAL A 54 -8.35 -8.51 0.69
C VAL A 54 -9.83 -8.62 0.35
N ARG A 55 -10.50 -7.49 0.12
CA ARG A 55 -11.95 -7.47 -0.10
C ARG A 55 -12.36 -7.86 -1.52
N HIS A 56 -11.56 -7.52 -2.50
CA HIS A 56 -11.93 -7.66 -3.92
C HIS A 56 -11.01 -8.55 -4.71
N GLY A 57 -9.73 -8.62 -4.35
CA GLY A 57 -8.72 -9.28 -5.16
C GLY A 57 -8.55 -10.76 -4.92
N LEU A 58 -8.85 -11.26 -3.73
CA LEU A 58 -8.54 -12.64 -3.35
C LEU A 58 -9.69 -13.62 -3.52
N ALA A 59 -10.80 -13.19 -4.10
CA ALA A 59 -11.96 -14.05 -4.41
C ALA A 59 -12.45 -14.89 -3.20
N GLY A 60 -12.45 -14.29 -2.01
CA GLY A 60 -12.90 -14.95 -0.79
C GLY A 60 -11.91 -15.93 -0.16
N ARG A 61 -10.70 -16.06 -0.71
CA ARG A 61 -9.69 -17.02 -0.23
C ARG A 61 -8.66 -16.38 0.71
N GLY A 62 -9.00 -15.24 1.33
CA GLY A 62 -8.04 -14.46 2.11
C GLY A 62 -7.30 -15.24 3.18
N GLU A 63 -7.98 -16.14 3.90
CA GLU A 63 -7.36 -16.92 4.97
C GLU A 63 -6.32 -17.91 4.47
N THR A 64 -6.48 -18.40 3.25
CA THR A 64 -5.55 -19.37 2.64
C THR A 64 -4.56 -18.71 1.69
N ALA A 65 -4.77 -17.45 1.34
CA ALA A 65 -3.88 -16.71 0.46
C ALA A 65 -2.79 -16.03 1.28
N THR A 66 -1.60 -15.92 0.68
CA THR A 66 -0.49 -15.18 1.28
C THR A 66 -0.28 -13.89 0.48
N VAL A 67 -0.22 -12.78 1.18
CA VAL A 67 0.15 -11.49 0.60
C VAL A 67 1.58 -11.18 1.05
N GLU A 68 2.47 -10.99 0.09
CA GLU A 68 3.85 -10.65 0.37
C GLU A 68 4.04 -9.13 0.28
N VAL A 69 4.72 -8.56 1.26
CA VAL A 69 4.98 -7.13 1.28
C VAL A 69 6.48 -6.90 1.47
N GLU A 70 7.04 -6.06 0.61
CA GLU A 70 8.41 -5.60 0.74
C GLU A 70 8.41 -4.11 1.05
N LEU A 71 9.06 -3.76 2.16
CA LEU A 71 9.23 -2.38 2.61
C LEU A 71 10.68 -2.00 2.36
N ARG A 72 10.90 -0.91 1.63
CA ARG A 72 12.26 -0.45 1.32
C ARG A 72 12.40 1.03 1.62
N LEU A 73 13.52 1.38 2.28
CA LEU A 73 13.92 2.76 2.51
C LEU A 73 15.24 3.02 1.80
N ASP A 74 15.23 4.00 0.91
CA ASP A 74 16.44 4.54 0.31
C ASP A 74 16.80 5.81 1.08
N LEU A 75 17.91 5.76 1.83
CA LEU A 75 18.32 6.82 2.74
C LEU A 75 19.31 7.80 2.11
N ASP A 76 19.86 7.44 0.95
CA ASP A 76 20.86 8.24 0.24
C ASP A 76 20.25 9.50 -0.38
N PRO A 77 19.07 9.44 -1.05
CA PRO A 77 18.44 10.66 -1.53
C PRO A 77 18.03 11.58 -0.38
N GLU A 78 18.03 12.87 -0.66
CA GLU A 78 17.52 13.88 0.28
C GLU A 78 16.32 14.57 -0.36
N PRO A 79 15.07 14.32 0.12
CA PRO A 79 14.71 13.48 1.28
C PRO A 79 14.78 11.98 0.97
N PRO A 80 14.79 11.13 1.99
CA PRO A 80 14.72 9.68 1.80
C PRO A 80 13.46 9.26 1.03
N VAL A 81 13.53 8.08 0.39
CA VAL A 81 12.41 7.53 -0.39
C VAL A 81 11.96 6.22 0.23
N CYS A 82 10.64 6.06 0.37
CA CYS A 82 10.03 4.80 0.76
C CYS A 82 9.36 4.15 -0.45
N GLU A 83 9.63 2.88 -0.65
CA GLU A 83 8.98 2.07 -1.67
C GLU A 83 8.33 0.85 -1.00
N VAL A 84 7.09 0.57 -1.37
CA VAL A 84 6.37 -0.61 -0.89
C VAL A 84 5.94 -1.42 -2.09
N VAL A 85 6.20 -2.73 -2.06
CA VAL A 85 5.76 -3.66 -3.09
C VAL A 85 4.85 -4.70 -2.46
N VAL A 86 3.64 -4.83 -2.99
CA VAL A 86 2.65 -5.80 -2.54
C VAL A 86 2.45 -6.82 -3.65
N THR A 87 2.63 -8.11 -3.31
CA THR A 87 2.51 -9.21 -4.27
C THR A 87 1.54 -10.27 -3.75
N ASP A 88 0.64 -10.75 -4.61
CA ASP A 88 -0.23 -11.88 -4.30
C ASP A 88 -0.40 -12.76 -5.54
N ASP A 89 -0.85 -14.00 -5.34
CA ASP A 89 -1.08 -14.98 -6.40
C ASP A 89 -2.57 -15.21 -6.69
N GLY A 90 -3.41 -14.28 -6.29
CA GLY A 90 -4.83 -14.32 -6.58
C GLY A 90 -5.15 -14.09 -8.05
N PRO A 91 -6.44 -14.07 -8.41
CA PRO A 91 -6.86 -13.71 -9.76
C PRO A 91 -6.34 -12.33 -10.14
N GLU A 92 -6.23 -12.07 -11.45
CA GLU A 92 -5.81 -10.76 -11.92
C GLU A 92 -6.70 -9.66 -11.33
N PHE A 93 -6.09 -8.76 -10.59
CA PHE A 93 -6.81 -7.67 -9.94
C PHE A 93 -5.86 -6.50 -9.71
N ASP A 94 -6.22 -5.34 -10.28
CA ASP A 94 -5.49 -4.11 -10.09
C ASP A 94 -6.19 -3.29 -8.99
N PRO A 95 -5.61 -3.20 -7.79
CA PRO A 95 -6.23 -2.44 -6.70
C PRO A 95 -6.34 -0.94 -6.97
N LEU A 96 -5.62 -0.44 -7.98
CA LEU A 96 -5.70 0.97 -8.39
C LEU A 96 -6.83 1.23 -9.39
N ALA A 97 -7.41 0.18 -9.96
CA ALA A 97 -8.45 0.30 -10.97
C ALA A 97 -9.86 0.37 -10.37
N VAL A 98 -9.98 0.43 -9.05
CA VAL A 98 -11.27 0.63 -8.39
C VAL A 98 -11.82 1.98 -8.85
N LEU A 99 -13.05 1.98 -9.37
CA LEU A 99 -13.65 3.18 -9.95
C LEU A 99 -13.73 4.31 -8.94
N GLU A 100 -13.39 5.52 -9.41
CA GLU A 100 -13.56 6.71 -8.60
C GLU A 100 -15.05 6.98 -8.39
N PRO A 101 -15.43 7.54 -7.23
CA PRO A 101 -16.84 7.82 -6.99
C PRO A 101 -17.37 8.83 -8.03
N ASP A 102 -18.57 8.56 -8.52
CA ASP A 102 -19.28 9.50 -9.38
C ASP A 102 -19.83 10.61 -8.50
N THR A 103 -19.26 11.81 -8.64
CA THR A 103 -19.65 12.96 -7.83
C THR A 103 -21.04 13.49 -8.16
N SER A 104 -21.65 13.03 -9.26
CA SER A 104 -23.04 13.38 -9.57
C SER A 104 -24.03 12.59 -8.73
N LEU A 105 -23.58 11.49 -8.09
CA LEU A 105 -24.42 10.70 -7.21
C LEU A 105 -24.38 11.27 -5.79
N GLY A 106 -25.47 11.07 -5.04
CA GLY A 106 -25.49 11.39 -3.61
C GLY A 106 -24.49 10.52 -2.86
N ILE A 107 -24.14 10.95 -1.66
CA ILE A 107 -23.18 10.22 -0.81
C ILE A 107 -23.61 8.76 -0.60
N GLU A 108 -24.92 8.54 -0.43
CA GLU A 108 -25.47 7.21 -0.19
C GLU A 108 -25.37 6.27 -1.40
N ASP A 109 -25.27 6.84 -2.60
CA ASP A 109 -25.22 6.09 -3.85
C ASP A 109 -23.79 5.89 -4.37
N ARG A 110 -22.78 6.45 -3.69
CA ARG A 110 -21.41 6.34 -4.12
C ARG A 110 -20.83 4.96 -3.78
N PRO A 111 -20.07 4.35 -4.71
CA PRO A 111 -19.39 3.10 -4.39
C PRO A 111 -18.46 3.26 -3.20
N ILE A 112 -18.48 2.28 -2.30
CA ILE A 112 -17.57 2.24 -1.16
C ILE A 112 -16.16 1.92 -1.67
N GLY A 113 -15.14 2.68 -1.22
CA GLY A 113 -13.74 2.43 -1.52
C GLY A 113 -13.13 3.28 -2.63
N GLY A 114 -13.95 3.93 -3.48
CA GLY A 114 -13.41 4.74 -4.57
C GLY A 114 -12.60 5.94 -4.12
N LEU A 115 -12.95 6.52 -2.97
CA LEU A 115 -12.23 7.67 -2.41
C LEU A 115 -10.82 7.28 -1.97
N GLY A 116 -10.61 6.05 -1.49
CA GLY A 116 -9.31 5.58 -1.02
C GLY A 116 -8.27 5.60 -2.12
N ILE A 117 -8.62 5.17 -3.34
CA ILE A 117 -7.67 5.15 -4.45
C ILE A 117 -7.34 6.56 -4.93
N ALA A 118 -8.29 7.47 -4.96
CA ALA A 118 -8.01 8.87 -5.28
C ALA A 118 -7.00 9.46 -4.27
N LEU A 119 -7.16 9.12 -2.99
CA LEU A 119 -6.25 9.55 -1.95
C LEU A 119 -4.85 8.95 -2.14
N VAL A 120 -4.77 7.65 -2.44
CA VAL A 120 -3.50 6.97 -2.72
C VAL A 120 -2.74 7.68 -3.84
N ARG A 121 -3.43 7.99 -4.94
CA ARG A 121 -2.80 8.67 -6.08
C ARG A 121 -2.30 10.07 -5.73
N ARG A 122 -2.94 10.75 -4.79
CA ARG A 122 -2.48 12.05 -4.30
C ARG A 122 -1.32 11.95 -3.34
N LEU A 123 -1.32 10.93 -2.50
CA LEU A 123 -0.31 10.78 -1.45
C LEU A 123 0.99 10.17 -1.95
N MET A 124 0.92 9.30 -2.96
CA MET A 124 2.11 8.62 -3.47
C MET A 124 2.65 9.35 -4.70
N ASP A 125 3.98 9.42 -4.81
CA ASP A 125 4.64 10.02 -5.98
C ASP A 125 4.53 9.12 -7.19
N GLU A 126 4.57 7.80 -6.99
CA GLU A 126 4.43 6.82 -8.08
C GLU A 126 3.58 5.66 -7.60
N THR A 127 2.70 5.18 -8.49
CA THR A 127 1.91 3.98 -8.29
C THR A 127 1.98 3.16 -9.57
N GLU A 128 2.25 1.87 -9.48
CA GLU A 128 2.37 0.99 -10.63
C GLU A 128 1.84 -0.40 -10.31
N TYR A 129 0.98 -0.90 -11.19
CA TYR A 129 0.46 -2.25 -11.11
C TYR A 129 0.94 -3.05 -12.31
N GLU A 130 1.34 -4.31 -12.08
CA GLU A 130 1.59 -5.24 -13.16
C GLU A 130 1.09 -6.65 -12.81
N ARG A 131 0.67 -7.38 -13.84
CA ARG A 131 0.37 -8.80 -13.74
C ARG A 131 1.52 -9.56 -14.39
N ARG A 132 2.23 -10.34 -13.59
CA ARG A 132 3.44 -11.02 -14.05
C ARG A 132 3.55 -12.40 -13.45
N GLU A 133 3.76 -13.40 -14.30
CA GLU A 133 4.01 -14.78 -13.88
C GLU A 133 2.92 -15.34 -12.93
N GLY A 134 1.65 -14.99 -13.21
CA GLY A 134 0.53 -15.43 -12.39
C GLY A 134 0.37 -14.70 -11.08
N ARG A 135 1.03 -13.55 -10.90
CA ARG A 135 0.98 -12.76 -9.68
C ARG A 135 0.58 -11.33 -9.96
N ASN A 136 -0.15 -10.75 -9.02
CA ASN A 136 -0.40 -9.32 -8.97
C ASN A 136 0.74 -8.65 -8.22
N ARG A 137 1.28 -7.58 -8.77
CA ARG A 137 2.36 -6.83 -8.13
C ARG A 137 2.04 -5.35 -8.20
N LEU A 138 1.93 -4.74 -7.02
CA LEU A 138 1.67 -3.31 -6.89
C LEU A 138 2.88 -2.64 -6.24
N ARG A 139 3.36 -1.56 -6.85
CA ARG A 139 4.46 -0.76 -6.31
C ARG A 139 3.97 0.64 -5.99
N LEU A 140 4.27 1.09 -4.78
CA LEU A 140 4.00 2.44 -4.30
C LEU A 140 5.31 3.09 -3.90
N ARG A 141 5.52 4.35 -4.29
CA ARG A 141 6.75 5.05 -3.99
C ARG A 141 6.46 6.49 -3.57
N ARG A 142 7.15 6.95 -2.53
CA ARG A 142 7.00 8.31 -2.02
C ARG A 142 8.29 8.85 -1.44
N ARG A 143 8.61 10.10 -1.76
CA ARG A 143 9.64 10.85 -1.03
C ARG A 143 9.09 11.21 0.34
N LEU A 144 9.90 11.02 1.39
CA LEU A 144 9.46 11.16 2.77
C LEU A 144 9.63 12.59 3.25
N VAL A 145 8.72 13.43 2.80
CA VAL A 145 8.61 14.82 3.25
C VAL A 145 7.32 14.97 4.04
N ALA A 146 7.32 15.86 5.02
CA ALA A 146 6.10 16.17 5.76
C ALA A 146 5.12 16.88 4.83
N MET A 147 3.84 16.51 4.94
CA MET A 147 2.80 17.19 4.20
C MET A 147 2.58 18.58 4.82
N ASP A 148 2.53 19.59 3.98
CA ASP A 148 2.13 20.91 4.42
C ASP A 148 0.64 20.87 4.78
N GLY A 149 0.34 21.26 6.00
CA GLY A 149 -0.99 21.15 6.58
C GLY A 149 -2.04 22.03 5.95
#